data_2ca5aad036d81f9bbd509bf9e1eefc2b
#
_entry.id   2ca5aad036d81f9bbd509bf9e1eefc2b
#
_cell.length_a   1.000
_cell.length_b   1.000
_cell.length_c   1.000
_cell.angle_alpha   90.00
_cell.angle_beta   90.00
_cell.angle_gamma   90.00
#
_symmetry.space_group_name_H-M   'P 1'
#
loop_
_entity.id
_entity.type
_entity.pdbx_description
1 polymer ?
#
loop_
_entity_poly.entity_id
_entity_poly.type
_entity_poly.pdbx_seq_one_letter_code
_entity_poly.pdbx_strand_id
1 'polypeptide(L)'
;MMMKKKEILQSLLKLVVIVFAATVLGKIFTGLGFPETNIVVMYLLAVLLVARFTSGYQYGILSAVVSLLCYNYFFTEPYHTLAVNDPGYLITFSIMLTTSILTSALTTKEKLLTEEANERGKESQILYMLSSKLSDAADMEAVLRIAAESISHLLQVNVGCIYVGRQSEPIFIQQSGKEQIHRSVPDADEIRKRYTNLRTEYLEEEDTYGYPVNGREHLLAVVKIDKTVNEEHLQEKKKLLHSIMENVSMAMDRIEVTI
;
A
#
# COMPACT_ATOMS: atom_id res chain seq x y z
N MET A 1 5.64 3.25 19.17
CA MET A 1 4.90 4.27 19.97
C MET A 1 5.37 5.69 19.73
N MET A 2 6.68 5.95 19.59
CA MET A 2 7.22 7.31 19.32
C MET A 2 6.88 7.86 17.92
N MET A 3 6.84 7.05 16.87
CA MET A 3 6.48 7.47 15.51
C MET A 3 5.05 8.05 15.43
N LYS A 4 4.05 7.37 16.00
CA LYS A 4 2.67 7.87 16.06
C LYS A 4 2.54 9.25 16.73
N LYS A 5 3.31 9.52 17.81
CA LYS A 5 3.28 10.84 18.49
C LYS A 5 3.83 11.96 17.62
N LYS A 6 4.87 11.70 16.82
CA LYS A 6 5.45 12.68 15.90
C LYS A 6 4.50 13.04 14.76
N GLU A 7 3.79 12.07 14.22
CA GLU A 7 2.78 12.26 13.16
C GLU A 7 1.57 13.07 13.67
N ILE A 8 1.09 12.76 14.88
CA ILE A 8 0.02 13.52 15.53
C ILE A 8 0.43 14.99 15.72
N LEU A 9 1.63 15.23 16.25
CA LEU A 9 2.14 16.57 16.47
C LEU A 9 2.29 17.36 15.17
N GLN A 10 2.79 16.73 14.11
CA GLN A 10 2.91 17.35 12.80
C GLN A 10 1.55 17.69 12.18
N SER A 11 0.55 16.80 12.33
CA SER A 11 -0.81 17.05 11.83
C SER A 11 -1.49 18.19 12.57
N LEU A 12 -1.34 18.27 13.90
CA LEU A 12 -1.83 19.38 14.70
C LEU A 12 -1.12 20.71 14.35
N LEU A 13 0.18 20.68 14.16
CA LEU A 13 0.93 21.86 13.74
C LEU A 13 0.46 22.40 12.39
N LYS A 14 0.25 21.51 11.41
CA LYS A 14 -0.30 21.88 10.09
C LYS A 14 -1.68 22.51 10.22
N LEU A 15 -2.59 21.91 11.03
CA LEU A 15 -3.91 22.47 11.31
C LEU A 15 -3.82 23.90 11.85
N VAL A 16 -3.02 24.10 12.91
CA VAL A 16 -2.86 25.42 13.54
C VAL A 16 -2.31 26.43 12.53
N VAL A 17 -1.28 26.09 11.78
CA VAL A 17 -0.67 26.99 10.79
C VAL A 17 -1.66 27.38 9.69
N ILE A 18 -2.41 26.42 9.16
CA ILE A 18 -3.36 26.66 8.07
C ILE A 18 -4.54 27.54 8.55
N VAL A 19 -5.13 27.22 9.73
CA VAL A 19 -6.25 27.99 10.27
C VAL A 19 -5.78 29.39 10.68
N PHE A 20 -4.58 29.53 11.25
CA PHE A 20 -3.98 30.83 11.56
C PHE A 20 -3.78 31.68 10.29
N ALA A 21 -3.24 31.10 9.22
CA ALA A 21 -3.08 31.78 7.93
C ALA A 21 -4.44 32.25 7.37
N ALA A 22 -5.49 31.40 7.44
CA ALA A 22 -6.84 31.78 7.03
C ALA A 22 -7.39 32.94 7.87
N THR A 23 -7.15 32.96 9.20
CA THR A 23 -7.56 34.04 10.08
C THR A 23 -6.86 35.35 9.74
N VAL A 24 -5.54 35.31 9.48
CA VAL A 24 -4.77 36.48 9.07
C VAL A 24 -5.28 37.05 7.75
N LEU A 25 -5.48 36.19 6.74
CA LEU A 25 -6.03 36.59 5.45
C LEU A 25 -7.45 37.15 5.59
N GLY A 26 -8.29 36.55 6.43
CA GLY A 26 -9.62 37.06 6.75
C GLY A 26 -9.58 38.48 7.33
N LYS A 27 -8.65 38.78 8.24
CA LYS A 27 -8.45 40.11 8.78
C LYS A 27 -8.02 41.14 7.72
N ILE A 28 -7.15 40.72 6.80
CA ILE A 28 -6.75 41.54 5.66
C ILE A 28 -7.99 41.85 4.78
N PHE A 29 -8.84 40.85 4.49
CA PHE A 29 -10.04 41.01 3.70
C PHE A 29 -11.04 41.97 4.36
N THR A 30 -11.25 41.85 5.66
CA THR A 30 -12.07 42.80 6.42
C THR A 30 -11.52 44.22 6.31
N GLY A 31 -10.19 44.40 6.45
CA GLY A 31 -9.53 45.70 6.30
C GLY A 31 -9.62 46.32 4.91
N LEU A 32 -9.77 45.51 3.88
CA LEU A 32 -9.96 45.91 2.49
C LEU A 32 -11.45 46.13 2.12
N GLY A 33 -12.38 45.89 3.05
CA GLY A 33 -13.82 46.03 2.83
C GLY A 33 -14.49 44.94 2.02
N PHE A 34 -13.86 43.73 1.94
CA PHE A 34 -14.49 42.57 1.28
C PHE A 34 -15.66 42.02 2.11
N PRO A 35 -16.70 41.46 1.44
CA PRO A 35 -17.83 40.83 2.10
C PRO A 35 -17.43 39.69 3.04
N GLU A 36 -18.15 39.50 4.15
CA GLU A 36 -17.94 38.42 5.12
C GLU A 36 -18.02 37.02 4.48
N THR A 37 -18.82 36.86 3.43
CA THR A 37 -18.94 35.64 2.66
C THR A 37 -17.58 35.12 2.14
N ASN A 38 -16.68 36.03 1.77
CA ASN A 38 -15.34 35.66 1.30
C ASN A 38 -14.51 35.07 2.44
N ILE A 39 -14.72 35.49 3.67
CA ILE A 39 -14.04 34.95 4.85
C ILE A 39 -14.52 33.53 5.14
N VAL A 40 -15.83 33.27 5.03
CA VAL A 40 -16.39 31.92 5.15
C VAL A 40 -15.74 30.97 4.12
N VAL A 41 -15.62 31.38 2.85
CA VAL A 41 -14.96 30.60 1.79
C VAL A 41 -13.50 30.34 2.12
N MET A 42 -12.79 31.29 2.70
CA MET A 42 -11.39 31.10 3.14
C MET A 42 -11.26 30.03 4.23
N TYR A 43 -12.17 29.99 5.19
CA TYR A 43 -12.17 28.95 6.22
C TYR A 43 -12.56 27.58 5.66
N LEU A 44 -13.49 27.51 4.69
CA LEU A 44 -13.79 26.27 3.98
C LEU A 44 -12.56 25.75 3.23
N LEU A 45 -11.82 26.64 2.56
CA LEU A 45 -10.56 26.30 1.91
C LEU A 45 -9.52 25.81 2.94
N ALA A 46 -9.42 26.46 4.10
CA ALA A 46 -8.51 26.02 5.16
C ALA A 46 -8.83 24.60 5.64
N VAL A 47 -10.10 24.25 5.84
CA VAL A 47 -10.54 22.90 6.20
C VAL A 47 -10.16 21.88 5.12
N LEU A 48 -10.37 22.21 3.84
CA LEU A 48 -9.97 21.38 2.72
C LEU A 48 -8.46 21.13 2.70
N LEU A 49 -7.65 22.17 2.90
CA LEU A 49 -6.20 22.08 2.96
C LEU A 49 -5.74 21.22 4.14
N VAL A 50 -6.34 21.38 5.32
CA VAL A 50 -6.04 20.51 6.47
C VAL A 50 -6.38 19.06 6.13
N ALA A 51 -7.58 18.77 5.61
CA ALA A 51 -7.97 17.42 5.20
C ALA A 51 -7.03 16.84 4.14
N ARG A 52 -6.49 17.67 3.23
CA ARG A 52 -5.55 17.25 2.18
C ARG A 52 -4.16 16.94 2.71
N PHE A 53 -3.63 17.75 3.64
CA PHE A 53 -2.24 17.66 4.11
C PHE A 53 -2.05 16.92 5.44
N THR A 54 -3.13 16.49 6.10
CA THR A 54 -3.08 15.65 7.30
C THR A 54 -3.53 14.22 7.01
N SER A 55 -3.13 13.28 7.85
CA SER A 55 -3.54 11.88 7.74
C SER A 55 -4.64 11.58 8.75
N GLY A 56 -5.83 11.24 8.23
CA GLY A 56 -6.98 10.81 9.03
C GLY A 56 -8.13 11.81 9.06
N TYR A 57 -9.34 11.25 9.02
CA TYR A 57 -10.62 11.96 9.03
C TYR A 57 -10.81 12.89 10.26
N GLN A 58 -10.24 12.48 11.38
CA GLN A 58 -10.35 13.21 12.65
C GLN A 58 -9.83 14.65 12.59
N TYR A 59 -8.72 14.88 11.87
CA TYR A 59 -8.13 16.21 11.73
C TYR A 59 -8.99 17.13 10.86
N GLY A 60 -9.68 16.59 9.87
CA GLY A 60 -10.65 17.33 9.06
C GLY A 60 -11.83 17.82 9.89
N ILE A 61 -12.43 16.95 10.71
CA ILE A 61 -13.51 17.32 11.62
C ILE A 61 -13.02 18.35 12.64
N LEU A 62 -11.86 18.10 13.25
CA LEU A 62 -11.27 19.03 14.23
C LEU A 62 -11.05 20.41 13.60
N SER A 63 -10.52 20.46 12.37
CA SER A 63 -10.30 21.73 11.67
C SER A 63 -11.61 22.45 11.36
N ALA A 64 -12.70 21.72 11.05
CA ALA A 64 -14.02 22.32 10.84
C ALA A 64 -14.52 23.02 12.10
N VAL A 65 -14.42 22.35 13.26
CA VAL A 65 -14.85 22.93 14.55
C VAL A 65 -13.97 24.13 14.93
N VAL A 66 -12.65 24.00 14.81
CA VAL A 66 -11.71 25.10 15.13
C VAL A 66 -11.93 26.28 14.19
N SER A 67 -12.13 26.04 12.89
CA SER A 67 -12.43 27.09 11.90
C SER A 67 -13.72 27.82 12.22
N LEU A 68 -14.77 27.12 12.63
CA LEU A 68 -16.03 27.69 13.04
C LEU A 68 -15.87 28.62 14.28
N LEU A 69 -15.15 28.10 15.29
CA LEU A 69 -14.89 28.90 16.51
C LEU A 69 -14.02 30.12 16.19
N CYS A 70 -13.01 30.02 15.35
CA CYS A 70 -12.19 31.14 14.92
C CYS A 70 -13.02 32.17 14.12
N TYR A 71 -13.87 31.71 13.20
CA TYR A 71 -14.75 32.60 12.44
C TYR A 71 -15.69 33.32 13.37
N ASN A 72 -16.37 32.64 14.29
CA ASN A 72 -17.26 33.28 15.27
C ASN A 72 -16.52 34.32 16.14
N TYR A 73 -15.37 33.96 16.67
CA TYR A 73 -14.62 34.83 17.59
C TYR A 73 -14.06 36.09 16.92
N PHE A 74 -13.56 35.97 15.68
CA PHE A 74 -12.84 37.07 15.01
C PHE A 74 -13.69 37.89 14.03
N PHE A 75 -14.79 37.33 13.50
CA PHE A 75 -15.53 37.92 12.38
C PHE A 75 -17.04 38.03 12.60
N THR A 76 -17.58 37.54 13.74
CA THR A 76 -19.01 37.65 14.06
C THR A 76 -19.23 38.67 15.17
N GLU A 77 -20.24 39.51 15.04
CA GLU A 77 -20.62 40.47 16.08
C GLU A 77 -21.42 39.79 17.22
N PRO A 78 -21.14 40.09 18.50
CA PRO A 78 -20.11 40.98 19.01
C PRO A 78 -18.71 40.37 18.96
N TYR A 79 -17.75 41.06 18.34
CA TYR A 79 -16.39 40.56 18.14
C TYR A 79 -15.70 40.17 19.47
N HIS A 80 -14.81 39.16 19.36
CA HIS A 80 -14.04 38.63 20.50
C HIS A 80 -14.88 37.97 21.59
N THR A 81 -16.07 37.51 21.23
CA THR A 81 -16.94 36.69 22.07
C THR A 81 -17.35 35.43 21.33
N LEU A 82 -17.87 34.45 22.05
CA LEU A 82 -18.50 33.26 21.43
C LEU A 82 -20.04 33.38 21.41
N ALA A 83 -20.58 34.57 21.73
CA ALA A 83 -22.01 34.85 21.67
C ALA A 83 -22.44 35.00 20.20
N VAL A 84 -23.64 34.55 19.90
CA VAL A 84 -24.27 34.66 18.58
C VAL A 84 -25.59 35.41 18.80
N ASN A 85 -25.62 36.70 18.46
CA ASN A 85 -26.81 37.51 18.69
C ASN A 85 -27.77 37.50 17.48
N ASP A 86 -27.27 37.33 16.29
CA ASP A 86 -28.07 37.25 15.06
C ASP A 86 -28.34 35.81 14.66
N PRO A 87 -29.61 35.37 14.57
CA PRO A 87 -29.98 34.02 14.07
C PRO A 87 -29.42 33.67 12.68
N GLY A 88 -29.12 34.68 11.84
CA GLY A 88 -28.53 34.49 10.52
C GLY A 88 -27.17 33.81 10.58
N TYR A 89 -26.38 34.06 11.62
CA TYR A 89 -25.09 33.38 11.80
C TYR A 89 -25.24 31.89 12.11
N LEU A 90 -26.33 31.45 12.77
CA LEU A 90 -26.57 30.02 13.01
C LEU A 90 -26.75 29.24 11.71
N ILE A 91 -27.38 29.87 10.71
CA ILE A 91 -27.52 29.26 9.36
C ILE A 91 -26.14 29.16 8.70
N THR A 92 -25.35 30.25 8.74
CA THR A 92 -23.98 30.26 8.20
C THR A 92 -23.10 29.18 8.85
N PHE A 93 -23.17 29.06 10.18
CA PHE A 93 -22.41 28.07 10.93
C PHE A 93 -22.83 26.63 10.56
N SER A 94 -24.14 26.39 10.42
CA SER A 94 -24.66 25.08 10.02
C SER A 94 -24.20 24.67 8.61
N ILE A 95 -24.25 25.61 7.66
CA ILE A 95 -23.77 25.41 6.29
C ILE A 95 -22.26 25.17 6.29
N MET A 96 -21.50 26.02 6.99
CA MET A 96 -20.05 25.92 7.09
C MET A 96 -19.62 24.56 7.69
N LEU A 97 -20.24 24.15 8.80
CA LEU A 97 -19.93 22.89 9.47
C LEU A 97 -20.26 21.69 8.56
N THR A 98 -21.46 21.68 7.98
CA THR A 98 -21.91 20.61 7.08
C THR A 98 -20.97 20.48 5.87
N THR A 99 -20.67 21.60 5.20
CA THR A 99 -19.77 21.63 4.05
C THR A 99 -18.37 21.18 4.41
N SER A 100 -17.86 21.60 5.57
CA SER A 100 -16.54 21.22 6.07
C SER A 100 -16.43 19.72 6.35
N ILE A 101 -17.44 19.13 7.00
CA ILE A 101 -17.48 17.70 7.29
C ILE A 101 -17.56 16.91 5.98
N LEU A 102 -18.44 17.32 5.07
CA LEU A 102 -18.59 16.66 3.76
C LEU A 102 -17.29 16.72 2.95
N THR A 103 -16.66 17.89 2.87
CA THR A 103 -15.38 18.07 2.19
C THR A 103 -14.27 17.22 2.80
N SER A 104 -14.20 17.15 4.12
CA SER A 104 -13.24 16.32 4.83
C SER A 104 -13.45 14.82 4.54
N ALA A 105 -14.71 14.37 4.55
CA ALA A 105 -15.06 12.98 4.23
C ALA A 105 -14.68 12.61 2.79
N LEU A 106 -15.03 13.46 1.82
CA LEU A 106 -14.71 13.25 0.41
C LEU A 106 -13.19 13.21 0.16
N THR A 107 -12.44 14.16 0.73
CA THR A 107 -10.98 14.21 0.59
C THR A 107 -10.30 12.99 1.19
N THR A 108 -10.79 12.50 2.33
CA THR A 108 -10.23 11.28 2.94
C THR A 108 -10.53 10.05 2.09
N LYS A 109 -11.75 9.92 1.57
CA LYS A 109 -12.14 8.83 0.67
C LYS A 109 -11.30 8.84 -0.62
N GLU A 110 -11.10 10.01 -1.22
CA GLU A 110 -10.26 10.16 -2.42
C GLU A 110 -8.82 9.68 -2.17
N LYS A 111 -8.23 10.03 -1.02
CA LYS A 111 -6.88 9.55 -0.65
C LYS A 111 -6.82 8.04 -0.57
N LEU A 112 -7.75 7.41 0.14
CA LEU A 112 -7.79 5.95 0.28
C LEU A 112 -7.90 5.27 -1.09
N LEU A 113 -8.80 5.74 -1.95
CA LEU A 113 -8.96 5.20 -3.30
C LEU A 113 -7.70 5.38 -4.15
N THR A 114 -7.00 6.51 -4.00
CA THR A 114 -5.75 6.78 -4.72
C THR A 114 -4.62 5.87 -4.23
N GLU A 115 -4.51 5.65 -2.92
CA GLU A 115 -3.54 4.73 -2.33
C GLU A 115 -3.79 3.30 -2.81
N GLU A 116 -5.03 2.81 -2.75
CA GLU A 116 -5.40 1.48 -3.27
C GLU A 116 -5.11 1.34 -4.78
N ALA A 117 -5.44 2.37 -5.58
CA ALA A 117 -5.17 2.36 -7.02
C ALA A 117 -3.66 2.32 -7.32
N ASN A 118 -2.86 3.07 -6.55
CA ASN A 118 -1.41 3.06 -6.68
C ASN A 118 -0.78 1.71 -6.29
N GLU A 119 -1.28 1.07 -5.23
CA GLU A 119 -0.82 -0.26 -4.83
C GLU A 119 -1.13 -1.30 -5.90
N ARG A 120 -2.39 -1.35 -6.39
CA ARG A 120 -2.78 -2.23 -7.49
C ARG A 120 -1.97 -1.97 -8.77
N GLY A 121 -1.68 -0.69 -9.06
CA GLY A 121 -0.83 -0.30 -10.19
C GLY A 121 0.58 -0.85 -10.07
N LYS A 122 1.20 -0.78 -8.89
CA LYS A 122 2.53 -1.34 -8.61
C LYS A 122 2.54 -2.87 -8.74
N GLU A 123 1.55 -3.55 -8.18
CA GLU A 123 1.42 -5.02 -8.30
C GLU A 123 1.30 -5.44 -9.76
N SER A 124 0.44 -4.78 -10.54
CA SER A 124 0.28 -5.04 -11.97
C SER A 124 1.57 -4.80 -12.75
N GLN A 125 2.32 -3.73 -12.42
CA GLN A 125 3.61 -3.45 -13.05
C GLN A 125 4.66 -4.52 -12.75
N ILE A 126 4.71 -5.02 -11.51
CA ILE A 126 5.61 -6.12 -11.12
C ILE A 126 5.29 -7.37 -11.94
N LEU A 127 4.02 -7.77 -12.02
CA LEU A 127 3.59 -8.93 -12.80
C LEU A 127 3.87 -8.78 -14.29
N TYR A 128 3.66 -7.60 -14.86
CA TYR A 128 3.98 -7.32 -16.26
C TYR A 128 5.48 -7.47 -16.55
N MET A 129 6.34 -6.86 -15.72
CA MET A 129 7.79 -6.98 -15.87
C MET A 129 8.26 -8.42 -15.71
N LEU A 130 7.70 -9.16 -14.76
CA LEU A 130 7.98 -10.57 -14.56
C LEU A 130 7.59 -11.39 -15.79
N SER A 131 6.36 -11.23 -16.27
CA SER A 131 5.86 -11.92 -17.45
C SER A 131 6.71 -11.65 -18.69
N SER A 132 7.16 -10.40 -18.89
CA SER A 132 8.09 -10.05 -19.96
C SER A 132 9.43 -10.79 -19.83
N LYS A 133 10.06 -10.75 -18.64
CA LYS A 133 11.33 -11.47 -18.39
C LYS A 133 11.18 -12.99 -18.58
N LEU A 134 10.08 -13.58 -18.10
CA LEU A 134 9.80 -14.99 -18.26
C LEU A 134 9.52 -15.36 -19.72
N SER A 135 8.93 -14.48 -20.51
CA SER A 135 8.71 -14.69 -21.96
C SER A 135 10.02 -14.79 -22.71
N ASP A 136 11.03 -14.03 -22.34
CA ASP A 136 12.34 -13.98 -22.95
C ASP A 136 13.29 -15.08 -22.42
N ALA A 137 12.88 -15.83 -21.39
CA ALA A 137 13.70 -16.91 -20.83
C ALA A 137 13.87 -18.04 -21.83
N ALA A 138 15.14 -18.37 -22.13
CA ALA A 138 15.50 -19.37 -23.12
C ALA A 138 15.51 -20.81 -22.58
N ASP A 139 15.73 -20.98 -21.29
CA ASP A 139 15.87 -22.27 -20.63
C ASP A 139 15.25 -22.29 -19.23
N MET A 140 15.18 -23.48 -18.64
CA MET A 140 14.58 -23.72 -17.33
C MET A 140 15.37 -23.02 -16.21
N GLU A 141 16.68 -22.96 -16.33
CA GLU A 141 17.56 -22.29 -15.36
C GLU A 141 17.27 -20.78 -15.30
N ALA A 142 17.09 -20.14 -16.46
CA ALA A 142 16.72 -18.75 -16.54
C ALA A 142 15.38 -18.46 -15.85
N VAL A 143 14.36 -19.33 -16.04
CA VAL A 143 13.05 -19.22 -15.38
C VAL A 143 13.20 -19.32 -13.88
N LEU A 144 13.93 -20.31 -13.37
CA LEU A 144 14.15 -20.50 -11.93
C LEU A 144 14.86 -19.30 -11.31
N ARG A 145 15.86 -18.74 -12.00
CA ARG A 145 16.61 -17.57 -11.55
C ARG A 145 15.72 -16.34 -11.47
N ILE A 146 14.91 -16.08 -12.49
CA ILE A 146 13.96 -14.96 -12.52
C ILE A 146 12.94 -15.13 -11.39
N ALA A 147 12.45 -16.33 -11.15
CA ALA A 147 11.51 -16.63 -10.07
C ALA A 147 12.13 -16.37 -8.69
N ALA A 148 13.32 -16.94 -8.43
CA ALA A 148 14.02 -16.80 -7.17
C ALA A 148 14.35 -15.31 -6.87
N GLU A 149 14.87 -14.56 -7.86
CA GLU A 149 15.17 -13.15 -7.75
C GLU A 149 13.92 -12.32 -7.45
N SER A 150 12.84 -12.58 -8.20
CA SER A 150 11.59 -11.81 -8.06
C SER A 150 10.93 -12.02 -6.70
N ILE A 151 10.87 -13.26 -6.22
CA ILE A 151 10.28 -13.60 -4.92
C ILE A 151 11.17 -13.12 -3.78
N SER A 152 12.50 -13.27 -3.90
CA SER A 152 13.46 -12.77 -2.91
C SER A 152 13.36 -11.25 -2.76
N HIS A 153 13.24 -10.52 -3.88
CA HIS A 153 13.05 -9.07 -3.86
C HIS A 153 11.69 -8.66 -3.25
N LEU A 154 10.62 -9.41 -3.55
CA LEU A 154 9.29 -9.16 -3.01
C LEU A 154 9.23 -9.33 -1.49
N LEU A 155 9.81 -10.42 -0.97
CA LEU A 155 9.71 -10.82 0.43
C LEU A 155 10.91 -10.37 1.28
N GLN A 156 11.98 -9.87 0.66
CA GLN A 156 13.25 -9.46 1.30
C GLN A 156 13.90 -10.57 2.13
N VAL A 157 13.79 -11.81 1.66
CA VAL A 157 14.37 -13.01 2.28
C VAL A 157 15.06 -13.89 1.25
N ASN A 158 15.82 -14.88 1.73
CA ASN A 158 16.43 -15.87 0.85
C ASN A 158 15.35 -16.79 0.26
N VAL A 159 15.50 -17.08 -1.02
CA VAL A 159 14.58 -17.94 -1.76
C VAL A 159 15.37 -18.99 -2.55
N GLY A 160 14.98 -20.25 -2.42
CA GLY A 160 15.48 -21.36 -3.21
C GLY A 160 14.41 -21.85 -4.18
N CYS A 161 14.80 -22.16 -5.42
CA CYS A 161 13.92 -22.81 -6.40
C CYS A 161 14.53 -24.13 -6.82
N ILE A 162 13.75 -25.22 -6.78
CA ILE A 162 14.17 -26.56 -7.16
C ILE A 162 13.28 -27.03 -8.29
N TYR A 163 13.84 -27.26 -9.46
CA TYR A 163 13.15 -27.87 -10.57
C TYR A 163 13.18 -29.41 -10.43
N VAL A 164 12.04 -30.06 -10.63
CA VAL A 164 11.86 -31.49 -10.49
C VAL A 164 11.09 -32.13 -11.66
N GLY A 165 11.13 -31.49 -12.85
CA GLY A 165 10.44 -31.98 -14.05
C GLY A 165 10.88 -33.38 -14.51
N ARG A 166 10.14 -33.93 -15.47
CA ARG A 166 10.23 -35.38 -15.83
C ARG A 166 11.51 -35.80 -16.55
N GLN A 167 12.16 -34.92 -17.29
CA GLN A 167 13.20 -35.29 -18.26
C GLN A 167 14.59 -34.71 -17.99
N SER A 168 14.79 -33.95 -16.93
CA SER A 168 16.05 -33.29 -16.65
C SER A 168 16.57 -33.61 -15.26
N GLU A 169 17.88 -33.52 -15.09
CA GLU A 169 18.48 -33.51 -13.76
C GLU A 169 17.89 -32.36 -12.94
N PRO A 170 17.66 -32.56 -11.63
CA PRO A 170 17.12 -31.54 -10.79
C PRO A 170 18.06 -30.32 -10.73
N ILE A 171 17.53 -29.14 -10.98
CA ILE A 171 18.26 -27.86 -10.93
C ILE A 171 17.87 -27.14 -9.63
N PHE A 172 18.86 -26.74 -8.85
CA PHE A 172 18.67 -25.94 -7.66
C PHE A 172 19.30 -24.57 -7.81
N ILE A 173 18.54 -23.51 -7.60
CA ILE A 173 19.01 -22.13 -7.58
C ILE A 173 18.57 -21.51 -6.25
N GLN A 174 19.52 -20.95 -5.54
CA GLN A 174 19.25 -20.17 -4.32
C GLN A 174 19.67 -18.73 -4.54
N GLN A 175 18.77 -17.81 -4.26
CA GLN A 175 19.04 -16.40 -4.23
C GLN A 175 19.18 -15.95 -2.75
N SER A 176 20.38 -15.53 -2.38
CA SER A 176 20.70 -14.98 -1.06
C SER A 176 21.27 -13.56 -1.27
N GLY A 177 20.41 -12.55 -1.11
CA GLY A 177 20.80 -11.17 -1.42
C GLY A 177 21.28 -11.02 -2.88
N LYS A 178 22.57 -10.73 -3.08
CA LYS A 178 23.19 -10.60 -4.43
C LYS A 178 23.94 -11.85 -4.91
N GLU A 179 24.03 -12.89 -4.08
CA GLU A 179 24.80 -14.10 -4.44
C GLU A 179 23.85 -15.24 -4.86
N GLN A 180 24.21 -15.92 -5.94
CA GLN A 180 23.59 -17.16 -6.39
C GLN A 180 24.43 -18.33 -5.88
N ILE A 181 23.79 -19.31 -5.25
CA ILE A 181 24.47 -20.51 -4.74
C ILE A 181 23.88 -21.72 -5.43
N HIS A 182 24.72 -22.43 -6.20
CA HIS A 182 24.39 -23.77 -6.70
C HIS A 182 24.75 -24.80 -5.63
N ARG A 183 23.78 -25.58 -5.16
CA ARG A 183 23.98 -26.70 -4.25
C ARG A 183 23.56 -28.01 -4.92
N SER A 184 24.17 -29.12 -4.48
CA SER A 184 23.69 -30.47 -4.85
C SER A 184 22.24 -30.66 -4.39
N VAL A 185 21.40 -31.11 -5.29
CA VAL A 185 19.96 -31.23 -5.09
C VAL A 185 19.66 -32.50 -4.30
N PRO A 186 18.70 -32.43 -3.33
CA PRO A 186 18.10 -33.64 -2.76
C PRO A 186 17.45 -34.51 -3.85
N ASP A 187 17.26 -35.80 -3.57
CA ASP A 187 16.64 -36.71 -4.50
C ASP A 187 15.29 -36.18 -5.02
N ALA A 188 15.21 -36.00 -6.35
CA ALA A 188 14.02 -35.44 -7.00
C ALA A 188 12.76 -36.28 -6.75
N ASP A 189 12.90 -37.60 -6.62
CA ASP A 189 11.76 -38.49 -6.37
C ASP A 189 11.24 -38.37 -4.95
N GLU A 190 12.10 -38.08 -4.00
CA GLU A 190 11.67 -37.77 -2.62
C GLU A 190 10.89 -36.44 -2.57
N ILE A 191 11.38 -35.42 -3.25
CA ILE A 191 10.70 -34.13 -3.34
C ILE A 191 9.34 -34.28 -4.02
N ARG A 192 9.26 -34.98 -5.15
CA ARG A 192 7.99 -35.24 -5.85
C ARG A 192 6.98 -35.92 -4.93
N LYS A 193 7.37 -37.00 -4.23
CA LYS A 193 6.48 -37.73 -3.32
C LYS A 193 5.96 -36.84 -2.19
N ARG A 194 6.81 -35.96 -1.67
CA ARG A 194 6.47 -35.06 -0.55
C ARG A 194 5.49 -33.95 -0.96
N TYR A 195 5.65 -33.37 -2.16
CA TYR A 195 4.89 -32.21 -2.62
C TYR A 195 3.69 -32.54 -3.51
N THR A 196 3.63 -33.69 -4.20
CA THR A 196 2.51 -34.05 -5.08
C THR A 196 1.19 -34.30 -4.33
N ASN A 197 1.23 -34.73 -3.07
CA ASN A 197 0.04 -35.06 -2.28
C ASN A 197 -0.32 -33.99 -1.23
N LEU A 198 0.19 -32.77 -1.37
CA LEU A 198 -0.09 -31.69 -0.44
C LEU A 198 -1.57 -31.27 -0.54
N ARG A 199 -2.26 -31.29 0.64
CA ARG A 199 -3.61 -30.71 0.81
C ARG A 199 -3.59 -29.24 1.18
N THR A 200 -2.40 -28.69 1.44
CA THR A 200 -2.14 -27.31 1.84
C THR A 200 -1.43 -26.56 0.73
N GLU A 201 -1.51 -25.23 0.75
CA GLU A 201 -0.84 -24.37 -0.25
C GLU A 201 0.69 -24.46 -0.16
N TYR A 202 1.23 -24.78 0.99
CA TYR A 202 2.66 -24.93 1.24
C TYR A 202 2.95 -26.02 2.27
N LEU A 203 4.16 -26.53 2.27
CA LEU A 203 4.70 -27.42 3.28
C LEU A 203 5.62 -26.65 4.21
N GLU A 204 5.37 -26.75 5.51
CA GLU A 204 6.25 -26.19 6.51
C GLU A 204 7.40 -27.16 6.80
N GLU A 205 8.63 -26.76 6.49
CA GLU A 205 9.87 -27.46 6.81
C GLU A 205 10.57 -26.77 8.01
N GLU A 206 11.70 -27.27 8.46
CA GLU A 206 12.40 -26.79 9.65
C GLU A 206 12.77 -25.31 9.54
N ASP A 207 13.39 -24.88 8.42
CA ASP A 207 13.88 -23.53 8.18
C ASP A 207 13.16 -22.80 7.03
N THR A 208 12.26 -23.47 6.31
CA THR A 208 11.65 -22.93 5.08
C THR A 208 10.18 -23.27 4.96
N TYR A 209 9.47 -22.44 4.20
CA TYR A 209 8.15 -22.74 3.65
C TYR A 209 8.32 -23.19 2.21
N GLY A 210 7.92 -24.43 1.90
CA GLY A 210 8.00 -25.01 0.56
C GLY A 210 6.69 -24.86 -0.19
N TYR A 211 6.69 -24.09 -1.28
CA TYR A 211 5.53 -23.87 -2.14
C TYR A 211 5.66 -24.68 -3.43
N PRO A 212 4.71 -25.58 -3.75
CA PRO A 212 4.72 -26.32 -4.99
C PRO A 212 4.34 -25.44 -6.18
N VAL A 213 5.10 -25.52 -7.26
CA VAL A 213 4.78 -24.94 -8.57
C VAL A 213 4.32 -26.06 -9.46
N ASN A 214 3.01 -26.18 -9.63
CA ASN A 214 2.38 -27.23 -10.39
C ASN A 214 2.20 -26.81 -11.85
N GLY A 215 2.64 -27.64 -12.78
CA GLY A 215 2.28 -27.53 -14.18
C GLY A 215 0.92 -28.15 -14.47
N ARG A 216 0.60 -28.33 -15.77
CA ARG A 216 -0.69 -28.90 -16.20
C ARG A 216 -0.87 -30.37 -15.78
N GLU A 217 0.18 -31.16 -15.76
CA GLU A 217 0.10 -32.59 -15.51
C GLU A 217 0.84 -33.05 -14.25
N HIS A 218 1.84 -32.31 -13.80
CA HIS A 218 2.71 -32.73 -12.70
C HIS A 218 3.37 -31.55 -11.99
N LEU A 219 4.05 -31.84 -10.88
CA LEU A 219 4.87 -30.87 -10.15
C LEU A 219 6.10 -30.50 -10.98
N LEU A 220 6.27 -29.22 -11.29
CA LEU A 220 7.41 -28.70 -12.05
C LEU A 220 8.57 -28.28 -11.15
N ALA A 221 8.25 -27.54 -10.10
CA ALA A 221 9.25 -27.00 -9.20
C ALA A 221 8.72 -26.83 -7.77
N VAL A 222 9.62 -26.59 -6.84
CA VAL A 222 9.33 -26.20 -5.47
C VAL A 222 10.08 -24.91 -5.16
N VAL A 223 9.36 -23.89 -4.69
CA VAL A 223 9.93 -22.63 -4.21
C VAL A 223 10.06 -22.74 -2.69
N LYS A 224 11.26 -22.60 -2.17
CA LYS A 224 11.56 -22.61 -0.74
C LYS A 224 11.83 -21.19 -0.26
N ILE A 225 11.02 -20.71 0.66
CA ILE A 225 11.10 -19.36 1.26
C ILE A 225 11.60 -19.51 2.69
N ASP A 226 12.66 -18.79 3.02
CA ASP A 226 13.26 -18.79 4.36
C ASP A 226 12.26 -18.30 5.43
N LYS A 227 12.20 -18.99 6.57
CA LYS A 227 11.32 -18.63 7.71
C LYS A 227 11.72 -17.34 8.43
N THR A 228 12.80 -16.69 8.04
CA THR A 228 13.10 -15.31 8.49
C THR A 228 12.11 -14.28 7.98
N VAL A 229 11.23 -14.66 7.02
CA VAL A 229 10.14 -13.81 6.55
C VAL A 229 9.18 -13.45 7.69
N ASN A 230 8.78 -12.18 7.76
CA ASN A 230 7.72 -11.77 8.66
C ASN A 230 6.38 -12.37 8.18
N GLU A 231 5.71 -13.16 9.03
CA GLU A 231 4.44 -13.82 8.68
C GLU A 231 3.36 -12.82 8.24
N GLU A 232 3.26 -11.65 8.88
CA GLU A 232 2.32 -10.61 8.51
C GLU A 232 2.59 -10.11 7.08
N HIS A 233 3.86 -9.89 6.74
CA HIS A 233 4.28 -9.49 5.40
C HIS A 233 4.04 -10.59 4.35
N LEU A 234 4.26 -11.85 4.71
CA LEU A 234 3.97 -13.00 3.84
C LEU A 234 2.46 -13.09 3.53
N GLN A 235 1.60 -12.90 4.52
CA GLN A 235 0.15 -12.90 4.34
C GLN A 235 -0.32 -11.71 3.49
N GLU A 236 0.24 -10.53 3.70
CA GLU A 236 -0.05 -9.35 2.88
C GLU A 236 0.30 -9.57 1.40
N LYS A 237 1.45 -10.19 1.11
CA LYS A 237 1.93 -10.45 -0.26
C LYS A 237 1.48 -11.78 -0.87
N LYS A 238 0.67 -12.55 -0.15
CA LYS A 238 0.24 -13.90 -0.56
C LYS A 238 -0.39 -13.96 -1.95
N LYS A 239 -1.28 -13.02 -2.28
CA LYS A 239 -1.93 -12.96 -3.60
C LYS A 239 -0.92 -12.72 -4.72
N LEU A 240 -0.01 -11.76 -4.51
CA LEU A 240 1.02 -11.44 -5.49
C LEU A 240 2.01 -12.60 -5.65
N LEU A 241 2.40 -13.25 -4.55
CA LEU A 241 3.24 -14.46 -4.58
C LEU A 241 2.58 -15.58 -5.40
N HIS A 242 1.27 -15.82 -5.19
CA HIS A 242 0.52 -16.81 -5.95
C HIS A 242 0.51 -16.48 -7.46
N SER A 243 0.25 -15.22 -7.82
CA SER A 243 0.28 -14.79 -9.24
C SER A 243 1.68 -14.88 -9.86
N ILE A 244 2.74 -14.64 -9.09
CA ILE A 244 4.11 -14.87 -9.55
C ILE A 244 4.33 -16.36 -9.85
N MET A 245 3.93 -17.26 -8.94
CA MET A 245 4.09 -18.70 -9.11
C MET A 245 3.28 -19.24 -10.30
N GLU A 246 2.08 -18.72 -10.56
CA GLU A 246 1.31 -19.06 -11.77
C GLU A 246 2.03 -18.66 -13.06
N ASN A 247 2.58 -17.44 -13.14
CA ASN A 247 3.36 -17.00 -14.30
C ASN A 247 4.62 -17.86 -14.50
N VAL A 248 5.30 -18.21 -13.42
CA VAL A 248 6.47 -19.10 -13.43
C VAL A 248 6.06 -20.50 -13.95
N SER A 249 4.96 -21.06 -13.44
CA SER A 249 4.43 -22.35 -13.91
C SER A 249 4.14 -22.34 -15.41
N MET A 250 3.46 -21.31 -15.91
CA MET A 250 3.18 -21.17 -17.35
C MET A 250 4.46 -21.08 -18.20
N ALA A 251 5.47 -20.36 -17.71
CA ALA A 251 6.75 -20.25 -18.41
C ALA A 251 7.51 -21.60 -18.44
N MET A 252 7.49 -22.35 -17.33
CA MET A 252 8.09 -23.68 -17.25
C MET A 252 7.38 -24.69 -18.17
N ASP A 253 6.04 -24.73 -18.15
CA ASP A 253 5.25 -25.59 -19.04
C ASP A 253 5.57 -25.32 -20.51
N ARG A 254 5.71 -24.05 -20.89
CA ARG A 254 6.09 -23.67 -22.26
C ARG A 254 7.45 -24.24 -22.68
N ILE A 255 8.45 -24.15 -21.81
CA ILE A 255 9.81 -24.64 -22.10
C ILE A 255 9.81 -26.16 -22.13
N GLU A 256 9.13 -26.86 -21.20
CA GLU A 256 9.08 -28.30 -21.12
C GLU A 256 8.43 -28.95 -22.36
N VAL A 257 7.42 -28.29 -22.96
CA VAL A 257 6.76 -28.75 -24.21
C VAL A 257 7.64 -28.53 -25.45
N THR A 258 8.63 -27.65 -25.38
CA THR A 258 9.49 -27.27 -26.51
C THR A 258 10.75 -28.18 -26.60
N ILE A 259 11.06 -28.90 -25.53
CA ILE A 259 12.17 -29.88 -25.45
C ILE A 259 11.66 -31.28 -25.84
#